data_42266a118a0aab771c2b5a0090f2b3d0
#
_entry.id   42266a118a0aab771c2b5a0090f2b3d0
#
_cell.length_a   1.000
_cell.length_b   1.000
_cell.length_c   1.000
_cell.angle_alpha   90.00
_cell.angle_beta   90.00
_cell.angle_gamma   90.00
#
_symmetry.space_group_name_H-M   'P 1'
#
loop_
_entity.id
_entity.type
_entity.pdbx_description
1 polymer ?
#
loop_
_entity_poly.entity_id
_entity_poly.type
_entity_poly.pdbx_seq_one_letter_code
_entity_poly.pdbx_strand_id
1 'polypeptide(L)'
;VSTVWDGNLWYPIVQGDYVYYMDVENNYRLCRYSLSRNEIEVLTNERIDCFNVGYGYVYYQVNGEEACLKCMRDDGSDSWVIAEGNYTAINMTSQYVYFQMFGDVSSWYHSPLGSQSYSGFDAASQAALDALKK
;
A
#
# COMPACT_ATOMS: atom_id res chain seq x y z
N VAL A 1 -16.10 25.31 6.70
CA VAL A 1 -15.37 24.04 6.72
C VAL A 1 -14.97 23.70 8.15
N SER A 2 -15.40 22.58 8.64
CA SER A 2 -15.02 22.14 9.98
C SER A 2 -13.75 21.32 9.95
N THR A 3 -12.92 21.50 10.97
CA THR A 3 -11.70 20.74 11.11
C THR A 3 -12.04 19.35 11.67
N VAL A 4 -11.72 18.31 10.91
CA VAL A 4 -11.92 16.91 11.32
C VAL A 4 -10.72 16.41 12.12
N TRP A 5 -9.53 16.92 11.83
CA TRP A 5 -8.27 16.43 12.38
C TRP A 5 -7.23 17.53 12.45
N ASP A 6 -6.53 17.64 13.58
CA ASP A 6 -5.49 18.65 13.80
C ASP A 6 -4.06 18.13 13.61
N GLY A 7 -3.88 16.82 13.41
CA GLY A 7 -2.56 16.23 13.23
C GLY A 7 -2.05 16.34 11.80
N ASN A 8 -0.82 15.89 11.60
CA ASN A 8 -0.22 15.82 10.27
C ASN A 8 -0.63 14.53 9.58
N LEU A 9 -1.41 14.67 8.51
CA LEU A 9 -1.82 13.56 7.67
C LEU A 9 -1.01 13.58 6.38
N TRP A 10 -0.54 12.41 5.97
CA TRP A 10 0.19 12.24 4.72
C TRP A 10 -0.56 11.26 3.84
N TYR A 11 -0.76 11.62 2.57
CA TYR A 11 -1.50 10.81 1.58
C TYR A 11 -2.90 10.39 2.05
N PRO A 12 -3.78 11.33 2.42
CA PRO A 12 -5.13 10.94 2.84
C PRO A 12 -5.95 10.40 1.67
N ILE A 13 -6.56 9.23 1.87
CA ILE A 13 -7.43 8.58 0.89
C ILE A 13 -8.75 8.28 1.56
N VAL A 14 -9.85 8.78 1.00
CA VAL A 14 -11.19 8.55 1.53
C VAL A 14 -11.80 7.32 0.87
N GLN A 15 -12.25 6.37 1.70
CA GLN A 15 -12.97 5.18 1.26
C GLN A 15 -14.15 4.95 2.20
N GLY A 16 -15.37 5.19 1.72
CA GLY A 16 -16.58 5.05 2.54
C GLY A 16 -16.55 5.95 3.76
N ASP A 17 -16.68 5.37 4.94
CA ASP A 17 -16.68 6.08 6.22
C ASP A 17 -15.28 6.38 6.75
N TYR A 18 -14.23 6.03 6.02
CA TYR A 18 -12.86 6.09 6.53
C TYR A 18 -11.95 7.00 5.71
N VAL A 19 -11.02 7.66 6.42
CA VAL A 19 -9.88 8.33 5.81
C VAL A 19 -8.64 7.52 6.18
N TYR A 20 -7.96 6.98 5.18
CA TYR A 20 -6.71 6.24 5.37
C TYR A 20 -5.56 7.22 5.17
N TYR A 21 -4.56 7.16 6.03
CA TYR A 21 -3.46 8.13 5.99
C TYR A 21 -2.19 7.59 6.65
N MET A 22 -1.07 8.26 6.35
CA MET A 22 0.20 8.02 7.02
C MET A 22 0.34 9.04 8.16
N ASP A 23 0.60 8.54 9.35
CA ASP A 23 0.72 9.37 10.56
C ASP A 23 2.16 9.84 10.71
N VAL A 24 2.44 11.05 10.23
CA VAL A 24 3.79 11.62 10.20
C VAL A 24 4.40 11.75 11.60
N GLU A 25 3.58 12.06 12.60
CA GLU A 25 4.05 12.27 13.96
C GLU A 25 4.41 10.98 14.69
N ASN A 26 3.95 9.83 14.15
CA ASN A 26 4.18 8.53 14.76
C ASN A 26 4.87 7.58 13.78
N ASN A 27 6.02 8.02 13.27
CA ASN A 27 6.91 7.21 12.43
C ASN A 27 6.27 6.77 11.10
N TYR A 28 5.38 7.60 10.53
CA TYR A 28 4.73 7.33 9.23
C TYR A 28 3.95 6.02 9.20
N ARG A 29 3.41 5.61 10.34
CA ARG A 29 2.58 4.40 10.42
C ARG A 29 1.26 4.61 9.71
N LEU A 30 0.66 3.52 9.24
CA LEU A 30 -0.61 3.56 8.51
C LEU A 30 -1.78 3.51 9.47
N CYS A 31 -2.69 4.47 9.33
CA CYS A 31 -3.88 4.59 10.18
C CYS A 31 -5.12 4.82 9.33
N ARG A 32 -6.29 4.63 9.93
CA ARG A 32 -7.54 5.09 9.35
C ARG A 32 -8.40 5.78 10.42
N TYR A 33 -9.15 6.77 9.99
CA TYR A 33 -10.04 7.54 10.84
C TYR A 33 -11.48 7.30 10.41
N SER A 34 -12.34 6.91 11.36
CA SER A 34 -13.76 6.74 11.09
C SER A 34 -14.48 8.08 11.20
N LEU A 35 -15.11 8.50 10.11
CA LEU A 35 -15.84 9.77 10.07
C LEU A 35 -17.08 9.73 10.96
N SER A 36 -17.79 8.62 10.98
CA SER A 36 -19.04 8.51 11.76
C SER A 36 -18.79 8.30 13.25
N ARG A 37 -17.73 7.57 13.63
CA ARG A 37 -17.42 7.26 15.03
C ARG A 37 -16.40 8.20 15.65
N ASN A 38 -15.74 9.01 14.83
CA ASN A 38 -14.70 9.94 15.27
C ASN A 38 -13.58 9.21 16.02
N GLU A 39 -13.15 8.06 15.49
CA GLU A 39 -12.13 7.20 16.08
C GLU A 39 -10.99 6.92 15.14
N ILE A 40 -9.79 6.80 15.70
CA ILE A 40 -8.56 6.46 14.97
C ILE A 40 -8.25 4.99 15.20
N GLU A 41 -7.94 4.26 14.13
CA GLU A 41 -7.45 2.89 14.19
C GLU A 41 -6.07 2.82 13.58
N VAL A 42 -5.10 2.28 14.30
CA VAL A 42 -3.75 2.04 13.78
C VAL A 42 -3.78 0.70 13.05
N LEU A 43 -3.49 0.71 11.75
CA LEU A 43 -3.52 -0.49 10.94
C LEU A 43 -2.19 -1.26 11.02
N THR A 44 -1.08 -0.54 11.07
CA THR A 44 0.24 -1.15 11.29
C THR A 44 1.16 -0.13 11.95
N ASN A 45 2.09 -0.60 12.80
CA ASN A 45 3.11 0.24 13.39
C ASN A 45 4.39 0.31 12.55
N GLU A 46 4.42 -0.39 11.44
CA GLU A 46 5.55 -0.33 10.51
C GLU A 46 5.62 1.04 9.85
N ARG A 47 6.85 1.53 9.63
CA ARG A 47 7.04 2.74 8.85
C ARG A 47 6.79 2.43 7.39
N ILE A 48 5.93 3.21 6.74
CA ILE A 48 5.58 2.98 5.34
C ILE A 48 5.99 4.17 4.48
N ASP A 49 6.24 3.91 3.19
CA ASP A 49 6.64 4.93 2.22
C ASP A 49 5.46 5.40 1.39
N CYS A 50 4.56 4.50 1.06
CA CYS A 50 3.36 4.80 0.29
C CYS A 50 2.34 3.69 0.48
N PHE A 51 1.10 3.98 0.11
CA PHE A 51 0.01 3.01 0.18
C PHE A 51 -1.11 3.38 -0.79
N ASN A 52 -1.98 2.43 -1.05
CA ASN A 52 -3.25 2.70 -1.72
C ASN A 52 -4.31 1.76 -1.15
N VAL A 53 -5.56 2.19 -1.21
CA VAL A 53 -6.67 1.44 -0.62
C VAL A 53 -7.84 1.37 -1.61
N GLY A 54 -8.49 0.22 -1.64
CA GLY A 54 -9.65 0.02 -2.48
C GLY A 54 -10.06 -1.45 -2.51
N TYR A 55 -11.32 -1.70 -2.88
CA TYR A 55 -11.84 -3.05 -3.08
C TYR A 55 -11.66 -3.98 -1.88
N GLY A 56 -11.64 -3.41 -0.67
CA GLY A 56 -11.50 -4.17 0.58
C GLY A 56 -10.06 -4.44 1.01
N TYR A 57 -9.06 -3.89 0.31
CA TYR A 57 -7.64 -4.12 0.59
C TYR A 57 -6.86 -2.83 0.70
N VAL A 58 -5.78 -2.89 1.48
CA VAL A 58 -4.76 -1.84 1.54
C VAL A 58 -3.44 -2.46 1.09
N TYR A 59 -2.81 -1.83 0.10
CA TYR A 59 -1.46 -2.19 -0.36
C TYR A 59 -0.50 -1.13 0.10
N TYR A 60 0.60 -1.53 0.76
CA TYR A 60 1.53 -0.57 1.35
C TYR A 60 2.97 -1.06 1.26
N GLN A 61 3.87 -0.10 1.09
CA GLN A 61 5.31 -0.35 1.02
C GLN A 61 5.93 -0.10 2.38
N VAL A 62 6.52 -1.13 2.97
CA VAL A 62 7.22 -1.04 4.25
C VAL A 62 8.65 -0.53 4.02
N ASN A 63 9.07 0.44 4.82
CA ASN A 63 10.41 1.01 4.79
C ASN A 63 11.33 0.22 5.71
N GLY A 64 12.62 0.14 5.37
CA GLY A 64 13.63 -0.45 6.25
C GLY A 64 14.51 -1.47 5.57
N GLU A 65 15.29 -2.20 6.39
CA GLU A 65 16.21 -3.23 5.88
C GLU A 65 15.48 -4.39 5.23
N GLU A 66 14.28 -4.69 5.72
CA GLU A 66 13.43 -5.74 5.16
C GLU A 66 12.27 -5.12 4.39
N ALA A 67 12.58 -4.12 3.56
CA ALA A 67 11.56 -3.45 2.78
C ALA A 67 10.78 -4.41 1.90
N CYS A 68 9.47 -4.25 1.87
CA CYS A 68 8.60 -5.12 1.07
C CYS A 68 7.27 -4.44 0.79
N LEU A 69 6.61 -4.92 -0.26
CA LEU A 69 5.23 -4.54 -0.56
C LEU A 69 4.31 -5.55 0.11
N LYS A 70 3.41 -5.04 0.95
CA LYS A 70 2.46 -5.86 1.71
C LYS A 70 1.04 -5.51 1.36
N CYS A 71 0.16 -6.43 1.63
CA CYS A 71 -1.28 -6.23 1.52
C CYS A 71 -1.94 -6.61 2.84
N MET A 72 -2.98 -5.90 3.21
CA MET A 72 -3.84 -6.27 4.33
C MET A 72 -5.29 -6.01 3.95
N ARG A 73 -6.22 -6.59 4.71
CA ARG A 73 -7.61 -6.19 4.58
C ARG A 73 -7.77 -4.76 5.08
N ASP A 74 -8.76 -4.06 4.58
CA ASP A 74 -8.90 -2.63 4.86
C ASP A 74 -9.22 -2.31 6.33
N ASP A 75 -9.56 -3.31 7.14
CA ASP A 75 -9.73 -3.16 8.59
C ASP A 75 -8.44 -3.46 9.38
N GLY A 76 -7.35 -3.74 8.69
CA GLY A 76 -6.06 -4.02 9.32
C GLY A 76 -5.82 -5.48 9.63
N SER A 77 -6.79 -6.36 9.37
CA SER A 77 -6.63 -7.79 9.61
C SER A 77 -5.92 -8.47 8.45
N ASP A 78 -5.31 -9.64 8.72
CA ASP A 78 -4.72 -10.52 7.71
C ASP A 78 -3.76 -9.81 6.77
N SER A 79 -2.55 -9.52 7.23
CA SER A 79 -1.51 -8.93 6.38
C SER A 79 -0.57 -10.01 5.83
N TRP A 80 -0.05 -9.76 4.61
CA TRP A 80 0.91 -10.67 3.99
C TRP A 80 1.82 -9.93 3.02
N VAL A 81 3.00 -10.52 2.78
CA VAL A 81 3.99 -9.96 1.85
C VAL A 81 3.66 -10.41 0.42
N ILE A 82 3.69 -9.47 -0.52
CA ILE A 82 3.52 -9.76 -1.94
C ILE A 82 4.88 -9.85 -2.62
N ALA A 83 5.73 -8.84 -2.39
CA ALA A 83 7.01 -8.72 -3.08
C ALA A 83 8.04 -8.08 -2.16
N GLU A 84 9.25 -8.66 -2.12
CA GLU A 84 10.37 -8.08 -1.39
C GLU A 84 11.01 -6.96 -2.22
N GLY A 85 11.46 -5.91 -1.55
CA GLY A 85 12.09 -4.76 -2.19
C GLY A 85 11.28 -3.49 -2.03
N ASN A 86 11.67 -2.46 -2.76
CA ASN A 86 11.01 -1.15 -2.71
C ASN A 86 10.18 -0.94 -3.97
N TYR A 87 8.89 -0.67 -3.76
CA TYR A 87 7.94 -0.46 -4.86
C TYR A 87 7.19 0.85 -4.66
N THR A 88 6.70 1.39 -5.76
CA THR A 88 5.97 2.66 -5.77
C THR A 88 4.88 2.61 -6.85
N ALA A 89 4.16 3.73 -7.02
CA ALA A 89 3.10 3.87 -8.02
C ALA A 89 2.05 2.78 -7.90
N ILE A 90 1.59 2.54 -6.66
CA ILE A 90 0.59 1.51 -6.38
C ILE A 90 -0.77 1.97 -6.91
N ASN A 91 -1.29 1.26 -7.89
CA ASN A 91 -2.59 1.54 -8.51
C ASN A 91 -3.44 0.29 -8.52
N MET A 92 -4.76 0.46 -8.38
CA MET A 92 -5.67 -0.66 -8.26
C MET A 92 -6.80 -0.59 -9.28
N THR A 93 -7.20 -1.75 -9.79
CA THR A 93 -8.44 -1.92 -10.52
C THR A 93 -9.32 -2.89 -9.73
N SER A 94 -10.51 -3.20 -10.25
CA SER A 94 -11.39 -4.16 -9.58
C SER A 94 -10.83 -5.59 -9.55
N GLN A 95 -9.77 -5.87 -10.29
CA GLN A 95 -9.21 -7.22 -10.42
C GLN A 95 -7.74 -7.32 -10.01
N TYR A 96 -6.97 -6.24 -10.15
CA TYR A 96 -5.52 -6.28 -9.97
C TYR A 96 -5.00 -5.05 -9.25
N VAL A 97 -3.86 -5.20 -8.59
CA VAL A 97 -3.02 -4.09 -8.16
C VAL A 97 -1.80 -4.04 -9.09
N TYR A 98 -1.41 -2.82 -9.46
CA TYR A 98 -0.25 -2.56 -10.33
C TYR A 98 0.77 -1.73 -9.56
N PHE A 99 2.05 -2.02 -9.75
CA PHE A 99 3.12 -1.31 -9.07
C PHE A 99 4.41 -1.36 -9.88
N GLN A 100 5.32 -0.44 -9.55
CA GLN A 100 6.64 -0.35 -10.17
C GLN A 100 7.72 -0.52 -9.12
N MET A 101 8.87 -1.08 -9.50
CA MET A 101 10.04 -1.07 -8.64
C MET A 101 10.56 0.35 -8.55
N PHE A 102 10.91 0.81 -7.35
CA PHE A 102 11.45 2.15 -7.15
C PHE A 102 12.75 2.32 -7.95
N GLY A 103 12.80 3.37 -8.74
CA GLY A 103 13.97 3.65 -9.60
C GLY A 103 13.93 3.00 -10.98
N ASP A 104 12.97 2.11 -11.25
CA ASP A 104 12.78 1.47 -12.55
C ASP A 104 11.40 1.79 -13.10
N VAL A 105 11.32 2.87 -13.88
CA VAL A 105 10.05 3.34 -14.44
C VAL A 105 9.64 2.60 -15.70
N SER A 106 10.48 1.69 -16.19
CA SER A 106 10.21 0.97 -17.44
C SER A 106 9.45 -0.33 -17.23
N SER A 107 9.43 -0.86 -16.00
CA SER A 107 8.81 -2.15 -15.68
C SER A 107 7.62 -1.99 -14.79
N TRP A 108 6.52 -2.63 -15.14
CA TRP A 108 5.31 -2.68 -14.33
C TRP A 108 5.04 -4.11 -13.92
N TYR A 109 4.59 -4.27 -12.69
CA TYR A 109 4.20 -5.56 -12.12
C TYR A 109 2.75 -5.52 -11.69
N HIS A 110 2.14 -6.68 -11.60
CA HIS A 110 0.75 -6.76 -11.16
C HIS A 110 0.52 -8.03 -10.34
N SER A 111 -0.51 -7.96 -9.50
CA SER A 111 -0.94 -9.06 -8.65
C SER A 111 -2.47 -9.07 -8.61
N PRO A 112 -3.10 -10.25 -8.70
CA PRO A 112 -4.55 -10.31 -8.48
C PRO A 112 -4.87 -9.81 -7.06
N LEU A 113 -5.96 -9.06 -6.92
CA LEU A 113 -6.34 -8.53 -5.61
C LEU A 113 -6.45 -9.64 -4.57
N GLY A 114 -5.79 -9.43 -3.42
CA GLY A 114 -5.79 -10.40 -2.33
C GLY A 114 -4.84 -11.56 -2.50
N SER A 115 -4.08 -11.62 -3.60
CA SER A 115 -3.11 -12.70 -3.86
C SER A 115 -1.76 -12.40 -3.22
N GLN A 116 -0.97 -13.43 -2.98
CA GLN A 116 0.41 -13.32 -2.50
C GLN A 116 1.43 -13.40 -3.64
N SER A 117 0.98 -13.62 -4.86
CA SER A 117 1.86 -13.76 -6.02
C SER A 117 1.78 -12.54 -6.92
N TYR A 118 2.85 -12.29 -7.67
CA TYR A 118 2.88 -11.20 -8.63
C TYR A 118 3.68 -11.60 -9.86
N SER A 119 3.46 -10.88 -10.96
CA SER A 119 4.16 -11.15 -12.22
C SER A 119 4.36 -9.84 -12.98
N GLY A 120 5.21 -9.88 -14.01
CA GLY A 120 5.40 -8.74 -14.90
C GLY A 120 4.11 -8.45 -15.69
N PHE A 121 3.83 -7.17 -15.86
CA PHE A 121 2.63 -6.74 -16.60
C PHE A 121 2.73 -7.06 -18.09
N ASP A 122 3.94 -6.99 -18.64
CA ASP A 122 4.22 -7.31 -20.04
C ASP A 122 5.45 -8.22 -20.13
N ALA A 123 5.80 -8.62 -21.34
CA ALA A 123 6.92 -9.55 -21.55
C ALA A 123 8.25 -8.98 -21.06
N ALA A 124 8.50 -7.67 -21.27
CA ALA A 124 9.73 -7.04 -20.82
C ALA A 124 9.81 -6.97 -19.29
N SER A 125 8.72 -6.63 -18.63
CA SER A 125 8.65 -6.59 -17.18
C SER A 125 8.81 -7.99 -16.57
N GLN A 126 8.23 -9.00 -17.19
CA GLN A 126 8.37 -10.39 -16.73
C GLN A 126 9.82 -10.86 -16.89
N ALA A 127 10.47 -10.51 -17.98
CA ALA A 127 11.88 -10.86 -18.18
C ALA A 127 12.77 -10.20 -17.13
N ALA A 128 12.51 -8.95 -16.78
CA ALA A 128 13.25 -8.24 -15.71
C ALA A 128 13.04 -8.92 -14.36
N LEU A 129 11.82 -9.34 -14.05
CA LEU A 129 11.51 -10.04 -12.82
C LEU A 129 12.22 -11.39 -12.75
N ASP A 130 12.21 -12.14 -13.85
CA ASP A 130 12.87 -13.45 -13.92
C ASP A 130 14.39 -13.31 -13.71
N ALA A 131 14.99 -12.24 -14.23
CA ALA A 131 16.41 -11.95 -14.02
C ALA A 131 16.75 -11.69 -12.55
N LEU A 132 15.83 -11.06 -11.80
CA LEU A 132 16.02 -10.79 -10.37
C LEU A 132 15.96 -12.06 -9.52
N LYS A 133 15.28 -13.09 -9.99
CA LYS A 133 15.09 -14.34 -9.25
C LYS A 133 16.23 -15.33 -9.40
N LYS A 134 17.21 -15.02 -10.26
CA LYS A 134 18.37 -15.90 -10.50
C LYS A 134 19.53 -15.65 -9.56
#